data_7d68c8be6b17ada56388cca9abd1a8ff
#
_entry.id   7d68c8be6b17ada56388cca9abd1a8ff
#
_cell.length_a   1.000
_cell.length_b   1.000
_cell.length_c   1.000
_cell.angle_alpha   90.00
_cell.angle_beta   90.00
_cell.angle_gamma   90.00
#
_symmetry.space_group_name_H-M   'P 1'
#
loop_
_entity.id
_entity.type
_entity.pdbx_description
1 polymer ?
#
loop_
_entity_poly.entity_id
_entity_poly.type
_entity_poly.pdbx_seq_one_letter_code
_entity_poly.pdbx_strand_id
1 'polypeptide(L)'
;MLVNLNDVLLPAKKNGYGVGLFNTVNLELARGVLKAAEELKSPVIIGTAEVLLPCGPLEDLAGLLVPMAKKASVPVVLHYDHGLTFEKCMEALKLGFTSVMYDCSTDNYEENLRKVHELVRIAHCFGATVEAELGHVGDNEEPAAHKGMNAPEAYYTDPAQAKDFVKNTQADALAIAVGTAHGAYKWKPKLDFDRIKTIADMVEVPLVLHGGSGLSEEDFRRSIACGISKVNIFTDINVAAGKAAVRAIKEGKTCLTDMIPCQVEAAAEAVKAKIRVFGSEYKALTDISI
;
A
#
# COMPACT_ATOMS: atom_id res chain seq x y z
N MET A 1 -9.20 -0.83 -15.51
CA MET A 1 -8.31 0.10 -16.27
C MET A 1 -6.99 0.17 -15.51
N LEU A 2 -5.91 -0.39 -16.08
CA LEU A 2 -4.58 -0.39 -15.45
C LEU A 2 -3.92 0.99 -15.62
N VAL A 3 -3.48 1.59 -14.51
CA VAL A 3 -2.88 2.93 -14.42
C VAL A 3 -1.68 2.90 -13.46
N ASN A 4 -0.92 4.00 -13.33
CA ASN A 4 0.18 4.13 -12.38
C ASN A 4 -0.23 4.92 -11.11
N LEU A 5 0.70 5.07 -10.12
CA LEU A 5 0.37 5.77 -8.87
C LEU A 5 -0.02 7.22 -9.07
N ASN A 6 0.62 7.93 -9.99
CA ASN A 6 0.35 9.34 -10.21
C ASN A 6 -1.10 9.58 -10.66
N ASP A 7 -1.66 8.65 -11.46
CA ASP A 7 -3.05 8.75 -11.95
C ASP A 7 -4.08 8.70 -10.81
N VAL A 8 -3.77 8.09 -9.68
CA VAL A 8 -4.70 7.92 -8.55
C VAL A 8 -4.30 8.75 -7.32
N LEU A 9 -3.00 8.95 -7.06
CA LEU A 9 -2.55 9.63 -5.85
C LEU A 9 -2.46 11.15 -5.99
N LEU A 10 -2.16 11.69 -7.17
CA LEU A 10 -2.18 13.15 -7.37
C LEU A 10 -3.59 13.72 -7.22
N PRO A 11 -4.65 13.10 -7.79
CA PRO A 11 -6.04 13.49 -7.49
C PRO A 11 -6.40 13.31 -6.01
N ALA A 12 -5.92 12.23 -5.35
CA ALA A 12 -6.17 11.98 -3.94
C ALA A 12 -5.59 13.08 -3.06
N LYS A 13 -4.31 13.43 -3.28
CA LYS A 13 -3.64 14.54 -2.58
C LYS A 13 -4.37 15.85 -2.78
N LYS A 14 -4.72 16.19 -4.02
CA LYS A 14 -5.39 17.44 -4.37
C LYS A 14 -6.76 17.57 -3.72
N ASN A 15 -7.51 16.48 -3.61
CA ASN A 15 -8.89 16.48 -3.15
C ASN A 15 -9.08 15.97 -1.72
N GLY A 16 -8.00 15.65 -0.99
CA GLY A 16 -8.02 15.31 0.43
C GLY A 16 -8.70 13.97 0.74
N TYR A 17 -8.48 12.94 -0.08
CA TYR A 17 -8.90 11.58 0.22
C TYR A 17 -7.71 10.60 0.14
N GLY A 18 -7.87 9.39 0.68
CA GLY A 18 -6.86 8.35 0.62
C GLY A 18 -7.25 7.23 -0.35
N VAL A 19 -6.27 6.63 -1.04
CA VAL A 19 -6.44 5.42 -1.83
C VAL A 19 -5.84 4.24 -1.08
N GLY A 20 -6.60 3.15 -0.94
CA GLY A 20 -6.11 1.93 -0.29
C GLY A 20 -5.24 1.11 -1.22
N LEU A 21 -4.06 0.71 -0.72
CA LEU A 21 -3.33 -0.43 -1.25
C LEU A 21 -3.75 -1.67 -0.48
N PHE A 22 -4.12 -2.72 -1.22
CA PHE A 22 -4.50 -4.01 -0.65
C PHE A 22 -3.56 -5.09 -1.19
N ASN A 23 -2.67 -5.60 -0.34
CA ASN A 23 -1.79 -6.70 -0.73
C ASN A 23 -2.59 -7.98 -0.96
N THR A 24 -2.34 -8.63 -2.08
CA THR A 24 -3.03 -9.87 -2.51
C THR A 24 -2.02 -10.98 -2.74
N VAL A 25 -2.41 -12.21 -2.42
CA VAL A 25 -1.57 -13.40 -2.56
C VAL A 25 -2.25 -14.48 -3.43
N ASN A 26 -3.49 -14.25 -3.85
CA ASN A 26 -4.28 -15.20 -4.60
C ASN A 26 -5.44 -14.55 -5.36
N LEU A 27 -6.15 -15.36 -6.16
CA LEU A 27 -7.30 -14.95 -6.95
C LEU A 27 -8.46 -14.42 -6.09
N GLU A 28 -8.72 -15.05 -4.94
CA GLU A 28 -9.86 -14.73 -4.08
C GLU A 28 -9.75 -13.33 -3.51
N LEU A 29 -8.57 -12.96 -2.97
CA LEU A 29 -8.31 -11.62 -2.48
C LEU A 29 -8.38 -10.58 -3.60
N ALA A 30 -7.74 -10.86 -4.75
CA ALA A 30 -7.79 -9.95 -5.90
C ALA A 30 -9.21 -9.69 -6.39
N ARG A 31 -10.06 -10.75 -6.48
CA ARG A 31 -11.48 -10.61 -6.82
C ARG A 31 -12.25 -9.80 -5.80
N GLY A 32 -11.98 -10.01 -4.50
CA GLY A 32 -12.59 -9.25 -3.43
C GLY A 32 -12.28 -7.75 -3.51
N VAL A 33 -11.01 -7.42 -3.74
CA VAL A 33 -10.54 -6.03 -3.90
C VAL A 33 -11.21 -5.37 -5.11
N LEU A 34 -11.17 -6.01 -6.28
CA LEU A 34 -11.77 -5.46 -7.49
C LEU A 34 -13.29 -5.32 -7.38
N LYS A 35 -13.99 -6.33 -6.82
CA LYS A 35 -15.42 -6.26 -6.56
C LYS A 35 -15.78 -5.02 -5.74
N ALA A 36 -15.08 -4.80 -4.64
CA ALA A 36 -15.31 -3.65 -3.77
C ALA A 36 -15.05 -2.31 -4.49
N ALA A 37 -13.94 -2.22 -5.22
CA ALA A 37 -13.56 -1.03 -5.96
C ALA A 37 -14.57 -0.68 -7.06
N GLU A 38 -15.02 -1.67 -7.83
CA GLU A 38 -15.99 -1.47 -8.91
C GLU A 38 -17.39 -1.12 -8.37
N GLU A 39 -17.88 -1.79 -7.31
CA GLU A 39 -19.16 -1.48 -6.67
C GLU A 39 -19.19 -0.07 -6.09
N LEU A 40 -18.09 0.38 -5.48
CA LEU A 40 -17.99 1.72 -4.90
C LEU A 40 -17.40 2.77 -5.85
N LYS A 41 -17.12 2.40 -7.11
CA LYS A 41 -16.54 3.28 -8.12
C LYS A 41 -15.32 4.03 -7.58
N SER A 42 -14.41 3.29 -6.93
CA SER A 42 -13.22 3.82 -6.27
C SER A 42 -11.95 3.44 -7.05
N PRO A 43 -10.97 4.34 -7.20
CA PRO A 43 -9.62 3.91 -7.56
C PRO A 43 -9.06 2.99 -6.48
N VAL A 44 -8.20 2.05 -6.87
CA VAL A 44 -7.60 1.09 -5.94
C VAL A 44 -6.19 0.73 -6.36
N ILE A 45 -5.36 0.36 -5.37
CA ILE A 45 -4.02 -0.18 -5.60
C ILE A 45 -4.03 -1.64 -5.14
N ILE A 46 -3.71 -2.55 -6.04
CA ILE A 46 -3.48 -3.96 -5.73
C ILE A 46 -1.97 -4.16 -5.58
N GLY A 47 -1.55 -4.59 -4.40
CA GLY A 47 -0.15 -4.84 -4.10
C GLY A 47 0.17 -6.32 -3.96
N THR A 48 1.45 -6.65 -4.04
CA THR A 48 2.04 -7.85 -3.46
C THR A 48 3.41 -7.50 -2.93
N ALA A 49 3.68 -7.87 -1.67
CA ALA A 49 4.97 -7.62 -1.04
C ALA A 49 5.93 -8.79 -1.25
N GLU A 50 7.25 -8.52 -1.33
CA GLU A 50 8.24 -9.58 -1.55
C GLU A 50 8.17 -10.69 -0.49
N VAL A 51 7.92 -10.33 0.77
CA VAL A 51 7.77 -11.29 1.88
C VAL A 51 6.56 -12.23 1.72
N LEU A 52 5.60 -11.91 0.86
CA LEU A 52 4.41 -12.70 0.59
C LEU A 52 4.58 -13.67 -0.59
N LEU A 53 5.66 -13.59 -1.36
CA LEU A 53 5.91 -14.43 -2.54
C LEU A 53 5.96 -15.93 -2.25
N PRO A 54 6.28 -16.43 -1.05
CA PRO A 54 6.08 -17.84 -0.72
C PRO A 54 4.63 -18.33 -0.82
N CYS A 55 3.64 -17.42 -0.75
CA CYS A 55 2.23 -17.73 -0.94
C CYS A 55 1.79 -17.73 -2.42
N GLY A 56 2.55 -17.05 -3.28
CA GLY A 56 2.28 -16.97 -4.72
C GLY A 56 3.45 -16.32 -5.44
N PRO A 57 4.18 -17.06 -6.29
CA PRO A 57 5.30 -16.54 -7.06
C PRO A 57 4.91 -15.29 -7.86
N LEU A 58 5.84 -14.34 -8.01
CA LEU A 58 5.57 -13.06 -8.65
C LEU A 58 5.06 -13.22 -10.11
N GLU A 59 5.63 -14.15 -10.86
CA GLU A 59 5.21 -14.43 -12.25
C GLU A 59 3.77 -14.91 -12.30
N ASP A 60 3.36 -15.81 -11.41
CA ASP A 60 1.99 -16.35 -11.34
C ASP A 60 1.00 -15.25 -10.93
N LEU A 61 1.36 -14.43 -9.92
CA LEU A 61 0.55 -13.29 -9.50
C LEU A 61 0.43 -12.26 -10.62
N ALA A 62 1.50 -11.95 -11.33
CA ALA A 62 1.46 -11.01 -12.46
C ALA A 62 0.57 -11.55 -13.59
N GLY A 63 0.69 -12.84 -13.93
CA GLY A 63 -0.16 -13.52 -14.92
C GLY A 63 -1.66 -13.44 -14.60
N LEU A 64 -1.98 -13.35 -13.31
CA LEU A 64 -3.34 -13.20 -12.81
C LEU A 64 -3.77 -11.72 -12.75
N LEU A 65 -2.97 -10.88 -12.07
CA LEU A 65 -3.36 -9.53 -11.70
C LEU A 65 -3.35 -8.55 -12.88
N VAL A 66 -2.38 -8.66 -13.81
CA VAL A 66 -2.28 -7.75 -14.95
C VAL A 66 -3.52 -7.78 -15.85
N PRO A 67 -4.01 -8.97 -16.33
CA PRO A 67 -5.24 -9.00 -17.12
C PRO A 67 -6.47 -8.56 -16.33
N MET A 68 -6.56 -8.87 -15.02
CA MET A 68 -7.66 -8.43 -14.18
C MET A 68 -7.69 -6.91 -14.04
N ALA A 69 -6.56 -6.26 -13.75
CA ALA A 69 -6.46 -4.82 -13.63
C ALA A 69 -6.76 -4.09 -14.96
N LYS A 70 -6.25 -4.62 -16.09
CA LYS A 70 -6.58 -4.09 -17.44
C LYS A 70 -8.09 -4.11 -17.75
N LYS A 71 -8.79 -5.16 -17.29
CA LYS A 71 -10.23 -5.37 -17.55
C LYS A 71 -11.13 -4.60 -16.58
N ALA A 72 -10.62 -4.17 -15.42
CA ALA A 72 -11.40 -3.47 -14.41
C ALA A 72 -12.05 -2.19 -14.96
N SER A 73 -13.26 -1.89 -14.48
CA SER A 73 -14.04 -0.70 -14.85
C SER A 73 -13.62 0.57 -14.11
N VAL A 74 -12.72 0.45 -13.13
CA VAL A 74 -12.15 1.53 -12.32
C VAL A 74 -10.63 1.59 -12.51
N PRO A 75 -9.98 2.73 -12.16
CA PRO A 75 -8.51 2.82 -12.11
C PRO A 75 -7.92 1.83 -11.12
N VAL A 76 -6.99 1.01 -11.58
CA VAL A 76 -6.27 0.02 -10.76
C VAL A 76 -4.78 0.17 -11.00
N VAL A 77 -4.04 0.39 -9.92
CA VAL A 77 -2.57 0.33 -9.93
C VAL A 77 -2.12 -1.06 -9.50
N LEU A 78 -1.14 -1.62 -10.19
CA LEU A 78 -0.42 -2.80 -9.71
C LEU A 78 0.90 -2.36 -9.11
N HIS A 79 1.07 -2.60 -7.81
CA HIS A 79 2.21 -2.15 -7.03
C HIS A 79 2.99 -3.32 -6.45
N TYR A 80 4.29 -3.37 -6.74
CA TYR A 80 5.21 -4.28 -6.07
C TYR A 80 5.69 -3.61 -4.78
N ASP A 81 5.17 -4.11 -3.66
CA ASP A 81 5.28 -3.51 -2.33
C ASP A 81 6.48 -4.10 -1.58
N HIS A 82 7.28 -3.27 -0.91
CA HIS A 82 8.46 -3.69 -0.16
C HIS A 82 9.36 -4.68 -0.91
N GLY A 83 9.82 -4.29 -2.10
CA GLY A 83 10.88 -5.03 -2.82
C GLY A 83 12.19 -4.95 -2.05
N LEU A 84 12.76 -6.10 -1.69
CA LEU A 84 13.99 -6.19 -0.91
C LEU A 84 15.24 -6.24 -1.78
N THR A 85 15.08 -6.56 -3.06
CA THR A 85 16.17 -6.65 -4.02
C THR A 85 15.86 -5.85 -5.28
N PHE A 86 16.91 -5.25 -5.86
CA PHE A 86 16.78 -4.51 -7.10
C PHE A 86 16.29 -5.41 -8.25
N GLU A 87 16.79 -6.63 -8.31
CA GLU A 87 16.44 -7.63 -9.31
C GLU A 87 14.94 -7.97 -9.29
N LYS A 88 14.33 -8.07 -8.10
CA LYS A 88 12.90 -8.32 -7.97
C LYS A 88 12.05 -7.11 -8.38
N CYS A 89 12.52 -5.89 -8.11
CA CYS A 89 11.87 -4.69 -8.64
C CYS A 89 11.90 -4.66 -10.17
N MET A 90 13.04 -5.04 -10.80
CA MET A 90 13.15 -5.15 -12.26
C MET A 90 12.26 -6.25 -12.83
N GLU A 91 12.16 -7.39 -12.16
CA GLU A 91 11.25 -8.47 -12.53
C GLU A 91 9.80 -8.00 -12.51
N ALA A 92 9.36 -7.29 -11.46
CA ALA A 92 8.02 -6.74 -11.37
C ALA A 92 7.71 -5.76 -12.53
N LEU A 93 8.62 -4.84 -12.85
CA LEU A 93 8.48 -3.94 -14.00
C LEU A 93 8.33 -4.70 -15.31
N LYS A 94 9.18 -5.70 -15.55
CA LYS A 94 9.14 -6.56 -16.75
C LYS A 94 7.81 -7.32 -16.86
N LEU A 95 7.24 -7.74 -15.74
CA LEU A 95 5.96 -8.46 -15.68
C LEU A 95 4.74 -7.55 -15.85
N GLY A 96 4.92 -6.22 -15.88
CA GLY A 96 3.86 -5.26 -16.15
C GLY A 96 3.24 -4.61 -14.92
N PHE A 97 3.92 -4.64 -13.78
CA PHE A 97 3.56 -3.79 -12.65
C PHE A 97 3.76 -2.32 -13.02
N THR A 98 2.80 -1.49 -12.67
CA THR A 98 2.79 -0.06 -13.00
C THR A 98 3.34 0.82 -11.89
N SER A 99 3.74 0.19 -10.79
CA SER A 99 4.39 0.82 -9.66
C SER A 99 5.26 -0.18 -8.90
N VAL A 100 6.37 0.28 -8.38
CA VAL A 100 7.31 -0.52 -7.58
C VAL A 100 7.85 0.28 -6.41
N MET A 101 8.17 -0.41 -5.32
CA MET A 101 8.89 0.12 -4.17
C MET A 101 10.16 -0.72 -3.96
N TYR A 102 11.32 -0.07 -3.90
CA TYR A 102 12.55 -0.68 -3.42
C TYR A 102 12.77 -0.21 -1.99
N ASP A 103 12.56 -1.11 -1.04
CA ASP A 103 12.66 -0.79 0.38
C ASP A 103 14.12 -0.75 0.83
N CYS A 104 14.67 0.45 0.85
CA CYS A 104 16.01 0.76 1.33
C CYS A 104 15.98 1.51 2.68
N SER A 105 14.86 1.47 3.40
CA SER A 105 14.65 2.23 4.64
C SER A 105 15.60 1.81 5.79
N THR A 106 16.16 0.61 5.71
CA THR A 106 17.18 0.11 6.66
C THR A 106 18.62 0.50 6.30
N ASP A 107 18.85 1.03 5.11
CA ASP A 107 20.14 1.56 4.70
C ASP A 107 20.40 2.94 5.33
N ASN A 108 21.64 3.43 5.26
CA ASN A 108 21.90 4.83 5.57
C ASN A 108 21.28 5.74 4.50
N TYR A 109 21.09 7.01 4.84
CA TYR A 109 20.42 8.00 3.98
C TYR A 109 20.99 8.08 2.57
N GLU A 110 22.30 8.15 2.42
CA GLU A 110 22.98 8.32 1.12
C GLU A 110 22.78 7.10 0.22
N GLU A 111 22.83 5.90 0.80
CA GLU A 111 22.65 4.66 0.05
C GLU A 111 21.18 4.45 -0.32
N ASN A 112 20.23 4.76 0.58
CA ASN A 112 18.81 4.76 0.26
C ASN A 112 18.52 5.72 -0.91
N LEU A 113 19.01 6.96 -0.82
CA LEU A 113 18.85 7.97 -1.86
C LEU A 113 19.39 7.47 -3.21
N ARG A 114 20.62 6.94 -3.21
CA ARG A 114 21.27 6.46 -4.44
C ARG A 114 20.48 5.32 -5.11
N LYS A 115 20.08 4.31 -4.33
CA LYS A 115 19.35 3.15 -4.82
C LYS A 115 17.97 3.53 -5.36
N VAL A 116 17.23 4.35 -4.62
CA VAL A 116 15.90 4.82 -5.04
C VAL A 116 16.00 5.68 -6.30
N HIS A 117 16.96 6.60 -6.37
CA HIS A 117 17.18 7.43 -7.58
C HIS A 117 17.46 6.56 -8.80
N GLU A 118 18.27 5.51 -8.67
CA GLU A 118 18.56 4.57 -9.76
C GLU A 118 17.30 3.85 -10.23
N LEU A 119 16.49 3.33 -9.30
CA LEU A 119 15.23 2.68 -9.61
C LEU A 119 14.26 3.63 -10.32
N VAL A 120 14.11 4.87 -9.84
CA VAL A 120 13.22 5.88 -10.44
C VAL A 120 13.55 6.09 -11.92
N ARG A 121 14.82 6.31 -12.24
CA ARG A 121 15.25 6.52 -13.63
C ARG A 121 14.88 5.37 -14.55
N ILE A 122 14.94 4.16 -14.05
CA ILE A 122 14.60 2.96 -14.82
C ILE A 122 13.08 2.77 -14.90
N ALA A 123 12.37 2.84 -13.77
CA ALA A 123 10.94 2.66 -13.74
C ALA A 123 10.19 3.65 -14.63
N HIS A 124 10.62 4.91 -14.67
CA HIS A 124 10.05 5.93 -15.54
C HIS A 124 10.22 5.58 -17.03
N CYS A 125 11.27 4.86 -17.44
CA CYS A 125 11.40 4.35 -18.82
C CYS A 125 10.35 3.29 -19.17
N PHE A 126 9.77 2.62 -18.17
CA PHE A 126 8.65 1.68 -18.33
C PHE A 126 7.28 2.37 -18.21
N GLY A 127 7.22 3.67 -17.94
CA GLY A 127 5.98 4.38 -17.60
C GLY A 127 5.43 4.01 -16.23
N ALA A 128 6.24 3.36 -15.39
CA ALA A 128 5.90 2.98 -14.02
C ALA A 128 6.36 4.05 -13.03
N THR A 129 5.70 4.10 -11.89
CA THR A 129 6.01 5.00 -10.76
C THR A 129 6.78 4.29 -9.67
N VAL A 130 7.49 5.06 -8.85
CA VAL A 130 8.27 4.56 -7.72
C VAL A 130 7.78 5.17 -6.41
N GLU A 131 7.48 4.30 -5.45
CA GLU A 131 7.33 4.65 -4.04
C GLU A 131 8.67 4.46 -3.34
N ALA A 132 9.01 5.39 -2.46
CA ALA A 132 10.18 5.30 -1.60
C ALA A 132 9.77 5.37 -0.13
N GLU A 133 10.63 4.90 0.77
CA GLU A 133 10.45 5.03 2.23
C GLU A 133 11.62 5.77 2.86
N LEU A 134 11.31 6.71 3.73
CA LEU A 134 12.28 7.41 4.58
C LEU A 134 11.84 7.36 6.04
N GLY A 135 12.80 7.14 6.94
CA GLY A 135 12.53 6.58 8.24
C GLY A 135 12.36 5.07 8.11
N HIS A 136 11.90 4.38 9.14
CA HIS A 136 11.67 2.94 9.05
C HIS A 136 10.38 2.54 9.76
N VAL A 137 9.49 1.90 9.03
CA VAL A 137 8.27 1.29 9.58
C VAL A 137 8.60 -0.16 9.94
N GLY A 138 8.86 -0.40 11.22
CA GLY A 138 9.24 -1.72 11.73
C GLY A 138 8.06 -2.69 11.86
N ASP A 139 8.38 -3.92 12.28
CA ASP A 139 7.39 -4.96 12.58
C ASP A 139 6.97 -4.93 14.06
N ASN A 140 5.69 -5.27 14.32
CA ASN A 140 5.13 -5.34 15.68
C ASN A 140 5.73 -6.45 16.57
N GLU A 141 6.55 -7.33 16.02
CA GLU A 141 7.14 -8.44 16.77
C GLU A 141 8.31 -8.02 17.66
N GLU A 142 9.01 -6.93 17.31
CA GLU A 142 10.08 -6.37 18.11
C GLU A 142 9.80 -4.90 18.43
N PRO A 143 9.44 -4.55 19.67
CA PRO A 143 9.44 -3.15 20.07
C PRO A 143 10.85 -2.58 19.87
N ALA A 144 10.95 -1.43 19.25
CA ALA A 144 12.22 -0.71 19.06
C ALA A 144 13.03 -0.53 20.38
N ALA A 145 12.35 -0.55 21.51
CA ALA A 145 12.94 -0.57 22.85
C ALA A 145 13.85 -1.78 23.16
N HIS A 146 13.75 -2.89 22.42
CA HIS A 146 14.55 -4.10 22.68
C HIS A 146 15.86 -4.13 21.91
N LYS A 147 16.06 -3.26 20.91
CA LYS A 147 17.34 -3.19 20.16
C LYS A 147 18.32 -2.14 20.69
N GLY A 148 18.12 -1.64 21.92
CA GLY A 148 19.06 -0.69 22.55
C GLY A 148 19.02 0.73 21.98
N MET A 149 18.02 1.08 21.18
CA MET A 149 17.78 2.43 20.72
C MET A 149 16.70 3.10 21.57
N ASN A 150 17.03 4.26 22.10
CA ASN A 150 16.36 4.88 23.26
C ASN A 150 14.99 5.50 23.02
N ALA A 151 14.43 5.47 21.79
CA ALA A 151 13.06 5.98 21.52
C ALA A 151 12.53 5.52 20.17
N PRO A 152 11.22 5.17 20.06
CA PRO A 152 10.56 4.90 18.78
C PRO A 152 10.69 6.07 17.78
N GLU A 153 10.74 7.30 18.28
CA GLU A 153 10.90 8.52 17.49
C GLU A 153 12.23 8.60 16.71
N ALA A 154 13.24 7.82 17.09
CA ALA A 154 14.51 7.75 16.35
C ALA A 154 14.37 7.17 14.93
N TYR A 155 13.28 6.44 14.67
CA TYR A 155 12.96 5.88 13.34
C TYR A 155 11.99 6.75 12.54
N TYR A 156 11.43 7.79 13.16
CA TYR A 156 10.47 8.64 12.48
C TYR A 156 11.14 9.47 11.39
N THR A 157 10.40 9.70 10.32
CA THR A 157 10.87 10.50 9.19
C THR A 157 11.13 11.94 9.62
N ASP A 158 12.34 12.43 9.37
CA ASP A 158 12.68 13.84 9.56
C ASP A 158 12.12 14.68 8.41
N PRO A 159 11.36 15.76 8.68
CA PRO A 159 10.72 16.55 7.62
C PRO A 159 11.71 17.24 6.67
N ALA A 160 12.87 17.69 7.17
CA ALA A 160 13.86 18.34 6.33
C ALA A 160 14.57 17.33 5.42
N GLN A 161 14.87 16.15 5.96
CA GLN A 161 15.40 15.04 5.16
C GLN A 161 14.38 14.57 4.11
N ALA A 162 13.07 14.49 4.45
CA ALA A 162 12.04 14.11 3.49
C ALA A 162 11.99 15.04 2.28
N LYS A 163 12.09 16.35 2.49
CA LYS A 163 12.15 17.33 1.41
C LYS A 163 13.38 17.14 0.51
N ASP A 164 14.56 16.97 1.10
CA ASP A 164 15.80 16.75 0.37
C ASP A 164 15.77 15.42 -0.38
N PHE A 165 15.29 14.36 0.26
CA PHE A 165 15.18 13.02 -0.30
C PHE A 165 14.27 12.97 -1.55
N VAL A 166 13.07 13.52 -1.47
CA VAL A 166 12.14 13.58 -2.62
C VAL A 166 12.74 14.38 -3.78
N LYS A 167 13.35 15.52 -3.48
CA LYS A 167 14.00 16.36 -4.50
C LYS A 167 15.11 15.62 -5.23
N ASN A 168 15.91 14.82 -4.53
CA ASN A 168 17.10 14.18 -5.11
C ASN A 168 16.78 12.80 -5.68
N THR A 169 15.81 12.05 -5.13
CA THR A 169 15.40 10.75 -5.67
C THR A 169 14.46 10.88 -6.86
N GLN A 170 13.62 11.92 -6.91
CA GLN A 170 12.52 12.08 -7.87
C GLN A 170 11.47 10.95 -7.74
N ALA A 171 11.33 10.36 -6.55
CA ALA A 171 10.28 9.38 -6.28
C ALA A 171 8.88 9.98 -6.44
N ASP A 172 7.92 9.17 -6.88
CA ASP A 172 6.54 9.59 -7.18
C ASP A 172 5.64 9.61 -5.93
N ALA A 173 6.01 8.86 -4.89
CA ALA A 173 5.33 8.83 -3.59
C ALA A 173 6.34 8.55 -2.48
N LEU A 174 6.06 9.04 -1.26
CA LEU A 174 6.93 8.87 -0.11
C LEU A 174 6.18 8.22 1.06
N ALA A 175 6.60 7.02 1.44
CA ALA A 175 6.20 6.38 2.69
C ALA A 175 6.99 6.99 3.86
N ILE A 176 6.26 7.30 4.94
CA ILE A 176 6.80 7.98 6.11
C ILE A 176 6.56 7.17 7.39
N ALA A 177 7.57 7.11 8.23
CA ALA A 177 7.49 6.51 9.56
C ALA A 177 7.00 7.56 10.57
N VAL A 178 5.83 7.33 11.15
CA VAL A 178 5.12 8.28 12.03
C VAL A 178 4.44 7.60 13.21
N GLY A 179 4.89 6.39 13.58
CA GLY A 179 4.39 5.63 14.75
C GLY A 179 3.51 4.44 14.42
N THR A 180 3.41 4.06 13.15
CA THR A 180 2.81 2.78 12.71
C THR A 180 3.85 1.67 12.67
N ALA A 181 3.39 0.40 12.61
CA ALA A 181 4.21 -0.78 12.40
C ALA A 181 3.43 -1.83 11.60
N HIS A 182 4.12 -2.74 10.93
CA HIS A 182 3.51 -3.84 10.18
C HIS A 182 2.96 -4.94 11.12
N GLY A 183 1.90 -5.62 10.65
CA GLY A 183 1.25 -6.72 11.38
C GLY A 183 0.16 -6.28 12.33
N ALA A 184 -0.35 -7.23 13.16
CA ALA A 184 -1.40 -6.96 14.12
C ALA A 184 -0.84 -6.23 15.36
N TYR A 185 -1.43 -5.10 15.72
CA TYR A 185 -0.99 -4.33 16.88
C TYR A 185 -1.24 -5.09 18.19
N LYS A 186 -0.21 -5.18 19.02
CA LYS A 186 -0.28 -5.69 20.40
C LYS A 186 -0.69 -4.61 21.40
N TRP A 187 -0.52 -3.33 21.04
CA TRP A 187 -0.89 -2.12 21.77
C TRP A 187 -1.37 -1.05 20.80
N LYS A 188 -2.09 -0.08 21.32
CA LYS A 188 -2.59 1.03 20.49
C LYS A 188 -1.41 1.88 19.97
N PRO A 189 -1.21 2.02 18.65
CA PRO A 189 -0.19 2.87 18.10
C PRO A 189 -0.48 4.34 18.42
N LYS A 190 0.59 5.14 18.52
CA LYS A 190 0.50 6.59 18.73
C LYS A 190 1.08 7.28 17.50
N LEU A 191 0.21 7.76 16.62
CA LEU A 191 0.60 8.45 15.40
C LEU A 191 0.98 9.90 15.68
N ASP A 192 2.07 10.36 15.04
CA ASP A 192 2.51 11.76 15.06
C ASP A 192 1.86 12.54 13.91
N PHE A 193 0.65 13.03 14.12
CA PHE A 193 -0.13 13.77 13.12
C PHE A 193 0.51 15.12 12.76
N ASP A 194 1.19 15.77 13.70
CA ASP A 194 1.87 17.04 13.45
C ASP A 194 3.06 16.84 12.50
N ARG A 195 3.76 15.73 12.64
CA ARG A 195 4.84 15.32 11.72
C ARG A 195 4.29 15.03 10.34
N ILE A 196 3.19 14.27 10.21
CA ILE A 196 2.52 14.03 8.91
C ILE A 196 2.24 15.37 8.22
N LYS A 197 1.59 16.31 8.94
CA LYS A 197 1.23 17.61 8.40
C LYS A 197 2.46 18.41 7.98
N THR A 198 3.50 18.43 8.83
CA THR A 198 4.75 19.15 8.53
C THR A 198 5.41 18.62 7.25
N ILE A 199 5.50 17.28 7.09
CA ILE A 199 6.08 16.68 5.90
C ILE A 199 5.20 16.99 4.68
N ALA A 200 3.86 16.85 4.80
CA ALA A 200 2.93 17.12 3.71
C ALA A 200 3.02 18.55 3.17
N ASP A 201 3.31 19.52 4.04
CA ASP A 201 3.51 20.91 3.66
C ASP A 201 4.88 21.19 3.00
N MET A 202 5.85 20.29 3.18
CA MET A 202 7.23 20.45 2.69
C MET A 202 7.52 19.68 1.39
N VAL A 203 6.72 18.64 1.07
CA VAL A 203 6.94 17.78 -0.12
C VAL A 203 5.79 17.87 -1.11
N GLU A 204 6.11 17.82 -2.40
CA GLU A 204 5.11 17.89 -3.47
C GLU A 204 4.47 16.54 -3.77
N VAL A 205 5.15 15.43 -3.49
CA VAL A 205 4.67 14.08 -3.77
C VAL A 205 3.60 13.62 -2.77
N PRO A 206 2.70 12.69 -3.14
CA PRO A 206 1.78 12.04 -2.23
C PRO A 206 2.50 11.31 -1.09
N LEU A 207 1.96 11.41 0.13
CA LEU A 207 2.45 10.67 1.29
C LEU A 207 1.74 9.35 1.47
N VAL A 208 2.47 8.35 1.94
CA VAL A 208 2.00 6.98 2.15
C VAL A 208 2.12 6.59 3.63
N LEU A 209 1.09 5.93 4.14
CA LEU A 209 1.05 5.34 5.48
C LEU A 209 1.13 3.82 5.37
N HIS A 210 2.23 3.23 5.83
CA HIS A 210 2.39 1.79 6.00
C HIS A 210 1.84 1.33 7.36
N GLY A 211 1.63 0.02 7.53
CA GLY A 211 1.14 -0.53 8.79
C GLY A 211 -0.28 -0.11 9.15
N GLY A 212 -1.15 0.13 8.16
CA GLY A 212 -2.50 0.62 8.40
C GLY A 212 -3.45 -0.40 9.02
N SER A 213 -3.20 -1.71 8.91
CA SER A 213 -4.11 -2.73 9.45
C SER A 213 -4.21 -2.63 10.97
N GLY A 214 -5.44 -2.51 11.49
CA GLY A 214 -5.71 -2.41 12.92
C GLY A 214 -5.75 -0.99 13.50
N LEU A 215 -5.51 0.05 12.69
CA LEU A 215 -5.76 1.44 13.08
C LEU A 215 -7.27 1.70 13.21
N SER A 216 -7.63 2.67 14.05
CA SER A 216 -9.02 3.13 14.17
C SER A 216 -9.43 3.94 12.93
N GLU A 217 -10.73 4.02 12.67
CA GLU A 217 -11.27 4.86 11.59
C GLU A 217 -10.89 6.34 11.77
N GLU A 218 -10.82 6.80 13.00
CA GLU A 218 -10.42 8.17 13.32
C GLU A 218 -8.94 8.41 12.99
N ASP A 219 -8.05 7.46 13.31
CA ASP A 219 -6.63 7.56 12.96
C ASP A 219 -6.45 7.67 11.44
N PHE A 220 -7.21 6.89 10.65
CA PHE A 220 -7.18 7.01 9.18
C PHE A 220 -7.66 8.39 8.70
N ARG A 221 -8.84 8.84 9.18
CA ARG A 221 -9.40 10.13 8.76
C ARG A 221 -8.46 11.28 9.12
N ARG A 222 -7.86 11.25 10.31
CA ARG A 222 -6.88 12.27 10.75
C ARG A 222 -5.60 12.22 9.92
N SER A 223 -5.06 11.04 9.66
CA SER A 223 -3.86 10.89 8.81
C SER A 223 -4.10 11.46 7.41
N ILE A 224 -5.25 11.15 6.79
CA ILE A 224 -5.62 11.68 5.48
C ILE A 224 -5.81 13.20 5.54
N ALA A 225 -6.49 13.71 6.55
CA ALA A 225 -6.67 15.16 6.74
C ALA A 225 -5.32 15.89 6.96
N CYS A 226 -4.30 15.20 7.48
CA CYS A 226 -2.93 15.71 7.62
C CYS A 226 -2.08 15.56 6.35
N GLY A 227 -2.56 14.85 5.30
CA GLY A 227 -1.87 14.79 4.00
C GLY A 227 -1.53 13.40 3.48
N ILE A 228 -1.87 12.32 4.19
CA ILE A 228 -1.71 10.97 3.67
C ILE A 228 -2.66 10.75 2.49
N SER A 229 -2.13 10.21 1.39
CA SER A 229 -2.87 9.93 0.15
C SER A 229 -2.96 8.45 -0.20
N LYS A 230 -2.10 7.60 0.37
CA LYS A 230 -2.11 6.13 0.21
C LYS A 230 -2.01 5.47 1.58
N VAL A 231 -2.76 4.38 1.77
CA VAL A 231 -2.72 3.58 3.01
C VAL A 231 -2.58 2.10 2.67
N ASN A 232 -1.56 1.44 3.21
CA ASN A 232 -1.33 0.01 3.02
C ASN A 232 -2.14 -0.83 3.99
N ILE A 233 -2.92 -1.78 3.46
CA ILE A 233 -3.77 -2.72 4.19
C ILE A 233 -3.49 -4.14 3.69
N PHE A 234 -3.18 -5.05 4.60
CA PHE A 234 -3.07 -6.48 4.32
C PHE A 234 -3.78 -7.34 5.35
N THR A 235 -3.38 -7.24 6.63
CA THR A 235 -3.87 -8.14 7.70
C THR A 235 -5.39 -8.16 7.78
N ASP A 236 -6.06 -7.00 7.64
CA ASP A 236 -7.51 -6.89 7.77
C ASP A 236 -8.26 -7.75 6.73
N ILE A 237 -7.86 -7.67 5.45
CA ILE A 237 -8.51 -8.41 4.37
C ILE A 237 -8.15 -9.90 4.40
N ASN A 238 -6.90 -10.21 4.73
CA ASN A 238 -6.41 -11.59 4.84
C ASN A 238 -7.13 -12.33 5.98
N VAL A 239 -7.22 -11.71 7.15
CA VAL A 239 -7.94 -12.27 8.31
C VAL A 239 -9.44 -12.39 8.03
N ALA A 240 -10.06 -11.42 7.34
CA ALA A 240 -11.47 -11.49 6.98
C ALA A 240 -11.76 -12.71 6.09
N ALA A 241 -10.96 -12.92 5.05
CA ALA A 241 -11.08 -14.08 4.16
C ALA A 241 -10.83 -15.41 4.90
N GLY A 242 -9.79 -15.48 5.75
CA GLY A 242 -9.50 -16.67 6.55
C GLY A 242 -10.64 -17.02 7.52
N LYS A 243 -11.18 -16.02 8.22
CA LYS A 243 -12.36 -16.22 9.12
C LYS A 243 -13.59 -16.68 8.37
N ALA A 244 -13.79 -16.21 7.13
CA ALA A 244 -14.92 -16.65 6.30
C ALA A 244 -14.78 -18.14 5.92
N ALA A 245 -13.58 -18.61 5.57
CA ALA A 245 -13.34 -20.04 5.32
C ALA A 245 -13.62 -20.90 6.57
N VAL A 246 -13.13 -20.49 7.75
CA VAL A 246 -13.38 -21.18 9.01
C VAL A 246 -14.87 -21.25 9.33
N ARG A 247 -15.63 -20.17 9.10
CA ARG A 247 -17.07 -20.13 9.28
C ARG A 247 -17.79 -21.09 8.34
N ALA A 248 -17.42 -21.09 7.06
CA ALA A 248 -17.98 -22.01 6.08
C ALA A 248 -17.79 -23.47 6.49
N ILE A 249 -16.61 -23.85 7.00
CA ILE A 249 -16.34 -25.20 7.52
C ILE A 249 -17.26 -25.52 8.71
N LYS A 250 -17.44 -24.60 9.65
CA LYS A 250 -18.33 -24.78 10.80
C LYS A 250 -19.81 -24.95 10.40
N GLU A 251 -20.20 -24.38 9.25
CA GLU A 251 -21.53 -24.52 8.64
C GLU A 251 -21.68 -25.82 7.81
N GLY A 252 -20.68 -26.70 7.84
CA GLY A 252 -20.71 -27.98 7.11
C GLY A 252 -20.29 -27.89 5.64
N LYS A 253 -19.80 -26.75 5.18
CA LYS A 253 -19.27 -26.57 3.83
C LYS A 253 -17.83 -27.12 3.79
N THR A 254 -17.61 -28.21 3.06
CA THR A 254 -16.30 -28.89 3.01
C THR A 254 -15.62 -28.78 1.64
N CYS A 255 -16.37 -28.34 0.62
CA CYS A 255 -15.82 -28.18 -0.72
C CYS A 255 -15.19 -26.79 -0.91
N LEU A 256 -14.07 -26.74 -1.61
CA LEU A 256 -13.39 -25.46 -1.92
C LEU A 256 -14.30 -24.49 -2.68
N THR A 257 -15.14 -25.03 -3.59
CA THR A 257 -16.14 -24.26 -4.35
C THR A 257 -17.16 -23.52 -3.48
N ASP A 258 -17.42 -24.00 -2.26
CA ASP A 258 -18.32 -23.35 -1.31
C ASP A 258 -17.59 -22.30 -0.46
N MET A 259 -16.29 -22.46 -0.26
CA MET A 259 -15.46 -21.54 0.56
C MET A 259 -15.04 -20.32 -0.22
N ILE A 260 -14.66 -20.49 -1.50
CA ILE A 260 -14.15 -19.39 -2.36
C ILE A 260 -15.10 -18.19 -2.39
N PRO A 261 -16.42 -18.33 -2.67
CA PRO A 261 -17.33 -17.19 -2.67
C PRO A 261 -17.39 -16.46 -1.32
N CYS A 262 -17.34 -17.22 -0.22
CA CYS A 262 -17.35 -16.65 1.12
C CYS A 262 -16.09 -15.80 1.41
N GLN A 263 -14.93 -16.26 0.95
CA GLN A 263 -13.66 -15.53 1.09
C GLN A 263 -13.64 -14.25 0.26
N VAL A 264 -14.09 -14.34 -1.01
CA VAL A 264 -14.20 -13.17 -1.91
C VAL A 264 -15.12 -12.11 -1.30
N GLU A 265 -16.29 -12.51 -0.80
CA GLU A 265 -17.26 -11.58 -0.22
C GLU A 265 -16.71 -10.93 1.05
N ALA A 266 -16.10 -11.72 1.95
CA ALA A 266 -15.52 -11.19 3.17
C ALA A 266 -14.36 -10.21 2.92
N ALA A 267 -13.51 -10.50 1.93
CA ALA A 267 -12.46 -9.58 1.49
C ALA A 267 -13.08 -8.31 0.90
N ALA A 268 -14.12 -8.43 0.05
CA ALA A 268 -14.79 -7.28 -0.55
C ALA A 268 -15.41 -6.35 0.52
N GLU A 269 -16.11 -6.90 1.50
CA GLU A 269 -16.70 -6.09 2.58
C GLU A 269 -15.62 -5.38 3.43
N ALA A 270 -14.50 -6.04 3.73
CA ALA A 270 -13.39 -5.42 4.42
C ALA A 270 -12.78 -4.25 3.61
N VAL A 271 -12.61 -4.43 2.29
CA VAL A 271 -12.13 -3.39 1.38
C VAL A 271 -13.11 -2.23 1.28
N LYS A 272 -14.43 -2.50 1.13
CA LYS A 272 -15.46 -1.45 1.08
C LYS A 272 -15.44 -0.57 2.33
N ALA A 273 -15.29 -1.19 3.50
CA ALA A 273 -15.18 -0.44 4.75
C ALA A 273 -13.99 0.55 4.71
N LYS A 274 -12.82 0.11 4.20
CA LYS A 274 -11.64 0.98 4.06
C LYS A 274 -11.85 2.07 3.02
N ILE A 275 -12.40 1.76 1.85
CA ILE A 275 -12.72 2.74 0.80
C ILE A 275 -13.58 3.89 1.35
N ARG A 276 -14.62 3.57 2.15
CA ARG A 276 -15.48 4.58 2.77
C ARG A 276 -14.74 5.43 3.80
N VAL A 277 -13.93 4.79 4.65
CA VAL A 277 -13.14 5.49 5.68
C VAL A 277 -12.10 6.41 5.04
N PHE A 278 -11.48 5.98 3.93
CA PHE A 278 -10.48 6.75 3.20
C PHE A 278 -11.10 7.85 2.31
N GLY A 279 -12.42 7.82 2.11
CA GLY A 279 -13.14 8.81 1.31
C GLY A 279 -12.94 8.67 -0.20
N SER A 280 -12.49 7.50 -0.68
CA SER A 280 -12.27 7.23 -2.11
C SER A 280 -13.49 6.71 -2.86
N GLU A 281 -14.60 6.48 -2.17
CA GLU A 281 -15.89 6.11 -2.78
C GLU A 281 -16.31 7.14 -3.84
N TYR A 282 -16.71 6.69 -5.04
CA TYR A 282 -17.07 7.49 -6.22
C TYR A 282 -15.95 8.40 -6.78
N LYS A 283 -14.68 8.17 -6.42
CA LYS A 283 -13.56 8.97 -6.94
C LYS A 283 -12.97 8.44 -8.25
N ALA A 284 -13.38 7.27 -8.73
CA ALA A 284 -13.00 6.75 -10.05
C ALA A 284 -13.63 7.54 -11.23
N LEU A 285 -14.58 8.42 -10.95
CA LEU A 285 -15.35 9.16 -11.97
C LEU A 285 -14.84 10.59 -12.18
N THR A 286 -13.88 11.07 -11.37
CA THR A 286 -13.37 12.43 -11.46
C THR A 286 -12.13 12.48 -12.34
N ASP A 287 -12.31 12.99 -13.58
CA ASP A 287 -11.30 13.53 -14.48
C ASP A 287 -9.98 12.74 -14.63
N ILE A 288 -10.06 11.53 -15.16
CA ILE A 288 -8.94 11.04 -15.96
C ILE A 288 -9.12 11.66 -17.35
N SER A 289 -8.49 12.82 -17.57
CA SER A 289 -8.30 13.38 -18.90
C SER A 289 -7.45 12.36 -19.68
N ILE A 290 -8.12 11.58 -20.56
CA ILE A 290 -7.46 10.70 -21.53
C ILE A 290 -6.75 11.58 -22.56
#